data_324ad6d2ecc39451b68ea78359c4e581
#
_entry.id   324ad6d2ecc39451b68ea78359c4e581
#
_cell.length_a   1.000
_cell.length_b   1.000
_cell.length_c   1.000
_cell.angle_alpha   90.00
_cell.angle_beta   90.00
_cell.angle_gamma   90.00
#
_symmetry.space_group_name_H-M   'P 1'
#
loop_
_entity.id
_entity.type
_entity.pdbx_description
1 polymer ?
#
loop_
_entity_poly.entity_id
_entity_poly.type
_entity_poly.pdbx_seq_one_letter_code
_entity_poly.pdbx_strand_id
1 'polypeptide(L)'
;MNAIETNQLTRAFGSLVAVDDLTLAIPEGTVFGFLGPNGAGKTTTVRLLSALIAPTSGSAAVAGYRLGEQNEAIRQSVGILTETPGLYDRLSAWQNLLFFAELYDLTAERAASQVERYLHLLDLWERRDDKVGGFSKGMRQKLAIARALLHEPKIIFLDEPTAGLDPEAARVVLDFIKGLRAEGRTIFLTTHNLPEADELCDLIGVFRAQLLRLGTPAQLRAGMFGSGTQVQVVGDAAHWLETVRTLSFVQDATASESTLSVSLAHPDEQNPALVRALVEAGAPIRAVEPTSHSLEEVYLELVESERKAAAVATK
;
A
#
# COMPACT_ATOMS: atom_id res chain seq x y z
N MET A 1 17.22 -8.19 6.27
CA MET A 1 17.89 -6.99 5.67
C MET A 1 16.82 -6.02 5.18
N ASN A 2 17.19 -4.75 4.95
CA ASN A 2 16.26 -3.83 4.31
C ASN A 2 16.45 -3.87 2.79
N ALA A 3 15.35 -3.95 2.06
CA ALA A 3 15.36 -3.87 0.60
C ALA A 3 15.52 -2.42 0.12
N ILE A 4 14.93 -1.47 0.87
CA ILE A 4 15.00 -0.04 0.58
C ILE A 4 15.32 0.69 1.89
N GLU A 5 16.29 1.58 1.85
CA GLU A 5 16.62 2.51 2.93
C GLU A 5 16.76 3.92 2.37
N THR A 6 16.17 4.89 3.05
CA THR A 6 16.37 6.31 2.74
C THR A 6 16.76 7.06 4.01
N ASN A 7 17.58 8.08 3.86
CA ASN A 7 17.98 8.95 4.94
C ASN A 7 17.89 10.41 4.46
N GLN A 8 16.90 11.13 4.98
CA GLN A 8 16.62 12.54 4.67
C GLN A 8 16.54 12.80 3.15
N LEU A 9 16.01 11.83 2.39
CA LEU A 9 15.93 11.89 0.93
C LEU A 9 14.99 13.01 0.52
N THR A 10 15.52 13.97 -0.26
CA THR A 10 14.78 15.17 -0.69
C THR A 10 14.87 15.35 -2.20
N ARG A 11 13.74 15.74 -2.81
CA ARG A 11 13.69 16.16 -4.22
C ARG A 11 12.87 17.42 -4.39
N ALA A 12 13.53 18.47 -4.88
CA ALA A 12 12.92 19.73 -5.27
C ALA A 12 12.97 19.95 -6.79
N PHE A 13 11.97 20.62 -7.32
CA PHE A 13 11.87 21.11 -8.70
C PHE A 13 11.63 22.62 -8.64
N GLY A 14 12.68 23.41 -8.75
CA GLY A 14 12.59 24.85 -8.47
C GLY A 14 12.12 25.12 -7.04
N SER A 15 11.01 25.81 -6.88
CA SER A 15 10.40 26.10 -5.57
C SER A 15 9.52 24.97 -5.02
N LEU A 16 9.16 23.97 -5.84
CA LEU A 16 8.32 22.87 -5.41
C LEU A 16 9.18 21.75 -4.79
N VAL A 17 8.99 21.47 -3.51
CA VAL A 17 9.57 20.30 -2.85
C VAL A 17 8.58 19.15 -2.96
N ALA A 18 8.89 18.18 -3.82
CA ALA A 18 8.03 17.03 -4.08
C ALA A 18 8.24 15.87 -3.10
N VAL A 19 9.47 15.73 -2.59
CA VAL A 19 9.83 14.79 -1.52
C VAL A 19 10.71 15.55 -0.56
N ASP A 20 10.33 15.59 0.70
CA ASP A 20 10.99 16.37 1.74
C ASP A 20 11.35 15.46 2.92
N ASP A 21 12.66 15.35 3.19
CA ASP A 21 13.25 14.64 4.33
C ASP A 21 12.71 13.20 4.53
N LEU A 22 12.54 12.44 3.45
CA LEU A 22 12.03 11.07 3.53
C LEU A 22 13.07 10.14 4.15
N THR A 23 12.79 9.70 5.38
CA THR A 23 13.56 8.67 6.10
C THR A 23 12.70 7.44 6.28
N LEU A 24 13.09 6.32 5.64
CA LEU A 24 12.28 5.10 5.54
C LEU A 24 13.18 3.87 5.48
N ALA A 25 12.75 2.78 6.10
CA ALA A 25 13.37 1.47 5.99
C ALA A 25 12.30 0.41 5.69
N ILE A 26 12.44 -0.29 4.55
CA ILE A 26 11.51 -1.32 4.11
C ILE A 26 12.23 -2.66 4.13
N PRO A 27 11.79 -3.63 4.96
CA PRO A 27 12.38 -4.97 4.99
C PRO A 27 12.19 -5.73 3.67
N GLU A 28 13.10 -6.66 3.39
CA GLU A 28 12.96 -7.61 2.28
C GLU A 28 11.68 -8.44 2.43
N GLY A 29 11.03 -8.79 1.31
CA GLY A 29 9.81 -9.60 1.28
C GLY A 29 8.55 -8.88 1.76
N THR A 30 8.60 -7.56 1.99
CA THR A 30 7.48 -6.75 2.47
C THR A 30 6.69 -6.17 1.30
N VAL A 31 5.36 -6.19 1.38
CA VAL A 31 4.49 -5.36 0.56
C VAL A 31 4.29 -4.03 1.30
N PHE A 32 4.93 -3.00 0.78
CA PHE A 32 4.88 -1.64 1.33
C PHE A 32 3.92 -0.77 0.54
N GLY A 33 2.89 -0.24 1.21
CA GLY A 33 1.93 0.71 0.66
C GLY A 33 2.36 2.15 0.91
N PHE A 34 2.52 2.94 -0.14
CA PHE A 34 2.84 4.37 -0.06
C PHE A 34 1.61 5.19 -0.43
N LEU A 35 0.87 5.61 0.59
CA LEU A 35 -0.44 6.23 0.46
C LEU A 35 -0.34 7.76 0.48
N GLY A 36 -1.14 8.40 -0.36
CA GLY A 36 -1.21 9.86 -0.39
C GLY A 36 -2.08 10.36 -1.54
N PRO A 37 -2.51 11.64 -1.51
CA PRO A 37 -3.32 12.22 -2.56
C PRO A 37 -2.52 12.37 -3.85
N ASN A 38 -3.20 12.69 -4.94
CA ASN A 38 -2.55 13.05 -6.19
C ASN A 38 -1.67 14.30 -5.98
N GLY A 39 -0.45 14.28 -6.53
CA GLY A 39 0.52 15.34 -6.32
C GLY A 39 1.30 15.28 -5.00
N ALA A 40 1.07 14.26 -4.15
CA ALA A 40 1.80 14.10 -2.88
C ALA A 40 3.30 13.81 -3.02
N GLY A 41 3.79 13.47 -4.22
CA GLY A 41 5.19 13.09 -4.46
C GLY A 41 5.42 11.58 -4.61
N LYS A 42 4.38 10.74 -4.62
CA LYS A 42 4.48 9.27 -4.72
C LYS A 42 5.28 8.82 -5.95
N THR A 43 4.86 9.24 -7.14
CA THR A 43 5.56 8.93 -8.40
C THR A 43 6.98 9.48 -8.41
N THR A 44 7.22 10.64 -7.80
CA THR A 44 8.57 11.22 -7.67
C THR A 44 9.44 10.33 -6.79
N THR A 45 8.92 9.81 -5.69
CA THR A 45 9.62 8.86 -4.82
C THR A 45 9.97 7.57 -5.56
N VAL A 46 9.03 6.99 -6.31
CA VAL A 46 9.30 5.81 -7.16
C VAL A 46 10.43 6.10 -8.16
N ARG A 47 10.40 7.26 -8.83
CA ARG A 47 11.45 7.64 -9.79
C ARG A 47 12.82 7.85 -9.13
N LEU A 48 12.88 8.37 -7.90
CA LEU A 48 14.12 8.47 -7.12
C LEU A 48 14.67 7.08 -6.78
N LEU A 49 13.85 6.23 -6.16
CA LEU A 49 14.26 4.91 -5.67
C LEU A 49 14.61 3.94 -6.81
N SER A 50 14.05 4.16 -7.99
CA SER A 50 14.39 3.40 -9.21
C SER A 50 15.56 4.01 -10.00
N ALA A 51 16.25 5.02 -9.45
CA ALA A 51 17.38 5.71 -10.07
C ALA A 51 17.08 6.29 -11.46
N LEU A 52 15.82 6.75 -11.69
CA LEU A 52 15.40 7.46 -12.90
C LEU A 52 15.66 8.97 -12.79
N ILE A 53 15.67 9.51 -11.58
CA ILE A 53 16.02 10.90 -11.29
C ILE A 53 16.96 10.96 -10.08
N ALA A 54 17.81 12.00 -10.03
CA ALA A 54 18.71 12.22 -8.90
C ALA A 54 18.00 12.94 -7.74
N PRO A 55 18.36 12.68 -6.47
CA PRO A 55 17.92 13.47 -5.34
C PRO A 55 18.52 14.88 -5.36
N THR A 56 17.89 15.83 -4.67
CA THR A 56 18.45 17.14 -4.39
C THR A 56 19.39 17.08 -3.18
N SER A 57 19.02 16.29 -2.17
CA SER A 57 19.84 16.01 -0.98
C SER A 57 19.42 14.69 -0.33
N GLY A 58 20.15 14.28 0.71
CA GLY A 58 19.94 13.02 1.39
C GLY A 58 20.53 11.84 0.61
N SER A 59 20.22 10.62 1.05
CA SER A 59 20.75 9.41 0.46
C SER A 59 19.71 8.27 0.44
N ALA A 60 19.92 7.28 -0.42
CA ALA A 60 19.13 6.07 -0.44
C ALA A 60 19.98 4.86 -0.84
N ALA A 61 19.58 3.68 -0.36
CA ALA A 61 20.06 2.40 -0.83
C ALA A 61 18.85 1.55 -1.26
N VAL A 62 18.95 0.89 -2.41
CA VAL A 62 17.91 0.04 -3.00
C VAL A 62 18.55 -1.28 -3.43
N ALA A 63 18.01 -2.40 -2.97
CA ALA A 63 18.61 -3.74 -3.17
C ALA A 63 20.08 -3.83 -2.72
N GLY A 64 20.48 -3.03 -1.71
CA GLY A 64 21.85 -2.94 -1.22
C GLY A 64 22.77 -2.01 -2.02
N TYR A 65 22.30 -1.42 -3.12
CA TYR A 65 23.06 -0.49 -3.97
C TYR A 65 22.77 0.98 -3.62
N ARG A 66 23.80 1.83 -3.61
CA ARG A 66 23.69 3.26 -3.29
C ARG A 66 23.17 4.07 -4.47
N LEU A 67 22.10 4.82 -4.25
CA LEU A 67 21.57 5.78 -5.22
C LEU A 67 22.60 6.89 -5.51
N GLY A 68 22.78 7.19 -6.81
CA GLY A 68 23.76 8.15 -7.28
C GLY A 68 25.10 7.52 -7.66
N GLU A 69 25.54 6.48 -6.97
CA GLU A 69 26.81 5.79 -7.22
C GLU A 69 26.64 4.52 -8.07
N GLN A 70 25.59 3.73 -7.82
CA GLN A 70 25.36 2.40 -8.40
C GLN A 70 23.99 2.33 -9.12
N ASN A 71 23.62 3.38 -9.83
CA ASN A 71 22.32 3.53 -10.46
C ASN A 71 21.97 2.41 -11.46
N GLU A 72 22.97 1.91 -12.18
CA GLU A 72 22.76 0.81 -13.12
C GLU A 72 22.38 -0.50 -12.41
N ALA A 73 23.12 -0.85 -11.35
CA ALA A 73 22.82 -2.01 -10.52
C ALA A 73 21.42 -1.90 -9.86
N ILE A 74 21.02 -0.69 -9.44
CA ILE A 74 19.64 -0.45 -8.96
C ILE A 74 18.64 -0.78 -10.07
N ARG A 75 18.78 -0.20 -11.28
CA ARG A 75 17.86 -0.42 -12.39
C ARG A 75 17.77 -1.88 -12.82
N GLN A 76 18.86 -2.62 -12.75
CA GLN A 76 18.89 -4.06 -13.04
C GLN A 76 18.21 -4.89 -11.93
N SER A 77 18.14 -4.39 -10.70
CA SER A 77 17.57 -5.09 -9.54
C SER A 77 16.10 -4.79 -9.30
N VAL A 78 15.52 -3.80 -10.02
CA VAL A 78 14.15 -3.34 -9.78
C VAL A 78 13.27 -3.47 -11.02
N GLY A 79 12.02 -3.88 -10.82
CA GLY A 79 10.97 -3.81 -11.84
C GLY A 79 10.08 -2.60 -11.60
N ILE A 80 9.64 -1.92 -12.66
CA ILE A 80 8.86 -0.71 -12.52
C ILE A 80 7.62 -0.76 -13.42
N LEU A 81 6.45 -0.61 -12.79
CA LEU A 81 5.22 -0.22 -13.44
C LEU A 81 5.00 1.27 -13.20
N THR A 82 4.98 2.04 -14.26
CA THR A 82 4.67 3.48 -14.24
C THR A 82 3.21 3.71 -14.62
N GLU A 83 2.65 4.87 -14.27
CA GLU A 83 1.28 5.28 -14.63
C GLU A 83 0.99 5.16 -16.16
N THR A 84 1.99 5.44 -16.98
CA THR A 84 1.90 5.22 -18.45
C THR A 84 2.67 3.96 -18.81
N PRO A 85 1.99 2.93 -19.36
CA PRO A 85 2.58 1.61 -19.59
C PRO A 85 3.78 1.56 -20.53
N GLY A 86 4.07 2.53 -21.36
CA GLY A 86 5.25 2.57 -22.24
C GLY A 86 5.39 1.34 -23.15
N LEU A 87 4.29 0.89 -23.76
CA LEU A 87 4.22 -0.26 -24.65
C LEU A 87 4.23 0.18 -26.11
N TYR A 88 4.70 -0.68 -27.01
CA TYR A 88 4.73 -0.45 -28.45
C TYR A 88 3.44 -0.94 -29.09
N ASP A 89 2.57 -0.04 -29.50
CA ASP A 89 1.24 -0.33 -30.06
C ASP A 89 1.25 -1.18 -31.34
N ARG A 90 2.32 -1.08 -32.10
CA ARG A 90 2.46 -1.80 -33.39
C ARG A 90 2.96 -3.24 -33.24
N LEU A 91 3.53 -3.56 -32.10
CA LEU A 91 4.02 -4.91 -31.76
C LEU A 91 2.91 -5.73 -31.11
N SER A 92 2.98 -7.05 -31.23
CA SER A 92 2.13 -7.95 -30.45
C SER A 92 2.53 -7.95 -28.98
N ALA A 93 1.70 -8.53 -28.09
CA ALA A 93 2.05 -8.67 -26.68
C ALA A 93 3.34 -9.47 -26.50
N TRP A 94 3.47 -10.58 -27.21
CA TRP A 94 4.66 -11.42 -27.24
C TRP A 94 5.91 -10.63 -27.67
N GLN A 95 5.81 -9.92 -28.81
CA GLN A 95 6.92 -9.12 -29.33
C GLN A 95 7.32 -7.97 -28.40
N ASN A 96 6.35 -7.31 -27.75
CA ASN A 96 6.64 -6.30 -26.74
C ASN A 96 7.52 -6.87 -25.63
N LEU A 97 7.10 -8.01 -25.05
CA LEU A 97 7.82 -8.59 -23.92
C LEU A 97 9.20 -9.11 -24.33
N LEU A 98 9.33 -9.76 -25.49
CA LEU A 98 10.64 -10.19 -26.00
C LEU A 98 11.60 -9.02 -26.20
N PHE A 99 11.11 -7.89 -26.74
CA PHE A 99 11.92 -6.68 -26.92
C PHE A 99 12.49 -6.18 -25.58
N PHE A 100 11.66 -6.15 -24.53
CA PHE A 100 12.14 -5.73 -23.22
C PHE A 100 13.02 -6.79 -22.54
N ALA A 101 12.78 -8.08 -22.76
CA ALA A 101 13.64 -9.15 -22.27
C ALA A 101 15.07 -9.05 -22.86
N GLU A 102 15.18 -8.69 -24.14
CA GLU A 102 16.47 -8.43 -24.79
C GLU A 102 17.21 -7.24 -24.18
N LEU A 103 16.51 -6.18 -23.80
CA LEU A 103 17.10 -5.01 -23.11
C LEU A 103 17.65 -5.34 -21.71
N TYR A 104 17.20 -6.42 -21.11
CA TYR A 104 17.74 -6.96 -19.85
C TYR A 104 18.73 -8.08 -20.04
N ASP A 105 19.27 -8.28 -21.26
CA ASP A 105 20.26 -9.30 -21.62
C ASP A 105 19.82 -10.73 -21.30
N LEU A 106 18.51 -11.04 -21.35
CA LEU A 106 18.02 -12.39 -21.16
C LEU A 106 18.36 -13.25 -22.40
N THR A 107 18.80 -14.48 -22.17
CA THR A 107 18.95 -15.44 -23.27
C THR A 107 17.61 -15.72 -23.94
N ALA A 108 17.61 -16.07 -25.22
CA ALA A 108 16.38 -16.31 -25.98
C ALA A 108 15.46 -17.35 -25.31
N GLU A 109 16.04 -18.43 -24.76
CA GLU A 109 15.27 -19.47 -24.05
C GLU A 109 14.63 -18.92 -22.78
N ARG A 110 15.39 -18.18 -21.96
CA ARG A 110 14.89 -17.58 -20.73
C ARG A 110 13.84 -16.51 -21.01
N ALA A 111 14.06 -15.68 -22.03
CA ALA A 111 13.10 -14.68 -22.47
C ALA A 111 11.77 -15.31 -22.88
N ALA A 112 11.78 -16.34 -23.74
CA ALA A 112 10.59 -17.05 -24.16
C ALA A 112 9.84 -17.68 -22.97
N SER A 113 10.54 -18.35 -22.07
CA SER A 113 9.95 -18.98 -20.89
C SER A 113 9.32 -17.95 -19.92
N GLN A 114 9.97 -16.80 -19.67
CA GLN A 114 9.43 -15.76 -18.81
C GLN A 114 8.23 -15.07 -19.46
N VAL A 115 8.28 -14.78 -20.76
CA VAL A 115 7.16 -14.20 -21.50
C VAL A 115 5.95 -15.12 -21.46
N GLU A 116 6.11 -16.41 -21.72
CA GLU A 116 5.04 -17.40 -21.62
C GLU A 116 4.45 -17.45 -20.21
N ARG A 117 5.30 -17.57 -19.19
CA ARG A 117 4.89 -17.60 -17.78
C ARG A 117 4.01 -16.40 -17.41
N TYR A 118 4.47 -15.18 -17.69
CA TYR A 118 3.74 -13.98 -17.27
C TYR A 118 2.50 -13.72 -18.12
N LEU A 119 2.48 -14.09 -19.40
CA LEU A 119 1.25 -14.01 -20.21
C LEU A 119 0.17 -14.97 -19.70
N HIS A 120 0.54 -16.17 -19.23
CA HIS A 120 -0.39 -17.09 -18.59
C HIS A 120 -0.88 -16.57 -17.24
N LEU A 121 0.02 -16.13 -16.35
CA LEU A 121 -0.32 -15.64 -15.01
C LEU A 121 -1.25 -14.41 -15.03
N LEU A 122 -1.15 -13.60 -16.09
CA LEU A 122 -1.93 -12.37 -16.24
C LEU A 122 -3.12 -12.52 -17.20
N ASP A 123 -3.43 -13.75 -17.61
CA ASP A 123 -4.55 -14.05 -18.52
C ASP A 123 -4.49 -13.25 -19.83
N LEU A 124 -3.30 -13.28 -20.46
CA LEU A 124 -3.05 -12.65 -21.76
C LEU A 124 -2.53 -13.64 -22.81
N TRP A 125 -2.40 -14.94 -22.48
CA TRP A 125 -1.80 -15.93 -23.38
C TRP A 125 -2.52 -16.06 -24.70
N GLU A 126 -3.86 -16.12 -24.69
CA GLU A 126 -4.67 -16.24 -25.89
C GLU A 126 -4.62 -14.98 -26.78
N ARG A 127 -4.13 -13.89 -26.25
CA ARG A 127 -3.99 -12.60 -26.95
C ARG A 127 -2.52 -12.25 -27.26
N ARG A 128 -1.59 -13.21 -27.10
CA ARG A 128 -0.13 -12.99 -27.23
C ARG A 128 0.30 -12.48 -28.60
N ASP A 129 -0.41 -12.88 -29.65
CA ASP A 129 -0.12 -12.51 -31.04
C ASP A 129 -0.85 -11.23 -31.50
N ASP A 130 -1.79 -10.72 -30.68
CA ASP A 130 -2.54 -9.52 -31.01
C ASP A 130 -1.71 -8.25 -30.78
N LYS A 131 -1.89 -7.27 -31.65
CA LYS A 131 -1.23 -5.96 -31.51
C LYS A 131 -1.73 -5.23 -30.27
N VAL A 132 -0.79 -4.70 -29.49
CA VAL A 132 -1.09 -4.00 -28.22
C VAL A 132 -1.92 -2.73 -28.42
N GLY A 133 -1.88 -2.10 -29.61
CA GLY A 133 -2.75 -0.97 -29.93
C GLY A 133 -4.25 -1.27 -29.86
N GLY A 134 -4.66 -2.54 -29.97
CA GLY A 134 -6.05 -2.99 -29.82
C GLY A 134 -6.42 -3.45 -28.40
N PHE A 135 -5.49 -3.36 -27.43
CA PHE A 135 -5.72 -3.82 -26.07
C PHE A 135 -6.56 -2.83 -25.26
N SER A 136 -7.44 -3.36 -24.41
CA SER A 136 -8.11 -2.55 -23.37
C SER A 136 -7.09 -1.96 -22.39
N LYS A 137 -7.50 -0.96 -21.61
CA LYS A 137 -6.64 -0.39 -20.56
C LYS A 137 -6.15 -1.47 -19.58
N GLY A 138 -7.03 -2.37 -19.15
CA GLY A 138 -6.68 -3.48 -18.26
C GLY A 138 -5.67 -4.45 -18.87
N MET A 139 -5.84 -4.82 -20.15
CA MET A 139 -4.87 -5.67 -20.87
C MET A 139 -3.51 -5.00 -20.99
N ARG A 140 -3.48 -3.70 -21.29
CA ARG A 140 -2.22 -2.92 -21.34
C ARG A 140 -1.53 -2.86 -19.98
N GLN A 141 -2.29 -2.69 -18.91
CA GLN A 141 -1.77 -2.68 -17.54
C GLN A 141 -1.16 -4.03 -17.16
N LYS A 142 -1.89 -5.13 -17.39
CA LYS A 142 -1.38 -6.50 -17.21
C LYS A 142 -0.08 -6.75 -17.98
N LEU A 143 -0.03 -6.34 -19.25
CA LEU A 143 1.17 -6.47 -20.07
C LEU A 143 2.34 -5.63 -19.56
N ALA A 144 2.10 -4.44 -19.04
CA ALA A 144 3.13 -3.60 -18.43
C ALA A 144 3.66 -4.18 -17.10
N ILE A 145 2.80 -4.85 -16.34
CA ILE A 145 3.22 -5.62 -15.16
C ILE A 145 4.12 -6.78 -15.59
N ALA A 146 3.72 -7.57 -16.60
CA ALA A 146 4.55 -8.65 -17.15
C ALA A 146 5.94 -8.13 -17.55
N ARG A 147 5.99 -7.00 -18.29
CA ARG A 147 7.24 -6.35 -18.68
C ARG A 147 8.15 -6.03 -17.48
N ALA A 148 7.58 -5.48 -16.41
CA ALA A 148 8.35 -5.08 -15.23
C ALA A 148 8.99 -6.28 -14.51
N LEU A 149 8.57 -7.50 -14.80
CA LEU A 149 8.97 -8.72 -14.09
C LEU A 149 9.87 -9.65 -14.89
N LEU A 150 10.08 -9.41 -16.19
CA LEU A 150 10.79 -10.30 -17.11
C LEU A 150 12.19 -10.73 -16.61
N HIS A 151 12.93 -9.80 -16.00
CA HIS A 151 14.27 -10.01 -15.49
C HIS A 151 14.30 -10.49 -14.03
N GLU A 152 13.13 -10.88 -13.47
CA GLU A 152 12.96 -11.40 -12.12
C GLU A 152 13.54 -10.49 -11.02
N PRO A 153 13.13 -9.21 -10.98
CA PRO A 153 13.66 -8.23 -10.04
C PRO A 153 13.38 -8.62 -8.58
N LYS A 154 14.28 -8.21 -7.67
CA LYS A 154 14.11 -8.40 -6.23
C LYS A 154 13.07 -7.45 -5.65
N ILE A 155 12.99 -6.25 -6.21
CA ILE A 155 12.09 -5.19 -5.76
C ILE A 155 11.21 -4.75 -6.93
N ILE A 156 9.92 -4.57 -6.68
CA ILE A 156 8.94 -4.20 -7.69
C ILE A 156 8.27 -2.91 -7.25
N PHE A 157 8.40 -1.86 -8.06
CA PHE A 157 7.67 -0.60 -7.90
C PHE A 157 6.40 -0.63 -8.75
N LEU A 158 5.24 -0.50 -8.12
CA LEU A 158 3.94 -0.46 -8.77
C LEU A 158 3.28 0.89 -8.50
N ASP A 159 3.31 1.78 -9.49
CA ASP A 159 2.72 3.11 -9.38
C ASP A 159 1.25 3.06 -9.84
N GLU A 160 0.30 3.08 -8.88
CA GLU A 160 -1.15 3.02 -9.08
C GLU A 160 -1.59 1.84 -9.98
N PRO A 161 -1.27 0.56 -9.63
CA PRO A 161 -1.40 -0.58 -10.54
C PRO A 161 -2.83 -0.89 -10.99
N THR A 162 -3.84 -0.50 -10.21
CA THR A 162 -5.26 -0.76 -10.48
C THR A 162 -6.03 0.47 -10.97
N ALA A 163 -5.35 1.62 -11.08
CA ALA A 163 -6.00 2.90 -11.38
C ALA A 163 -6.76 2.88 -12.72
N GLY A 164 -8.09 3.08 -12.63
CA GLY A 164 -8.99 3.14 -13.78
C GLY A 164 -9.16 1.83 -14.53
N LEU A 165 -8.92 0.71 -13.85
CA LEU A 165 -9.32 -0.62 -14.30
C LEU A 165 -10.77 -0.89 -13.90
N ASP A 166 -11.44 -1.75 -14.67
CA ASP A 166 -12.69 -2.35 -14.22
C ASP A 166 -12.43 -3.33 -13.05
N PRO A 167 -13.47 -3.69 -12.26
CA PRO A 167 -13.30 -4.53 -11.08
C PRO A 167 -12.69 -5.91 -11.37
N GLU A 168 -12.97 -6.50 -12.52
CA GLU A 168 -12.45 -7.81 -12.91
C GLU A 168 -10.94 -7.73 -13.21
N ALA A 169 -10.52 -6.76 -14.03
CA ALA A 169 -9.12 -6.52 -14.32
C ALA A 169 -8.32 -6.13 -13.05
N ALA A 170 -8.90 -5.30 -12.17
CA ALA A 170 -8.29 -4.94 -10.90
C ALA A 170 -8.07 -6.19 -10.02
N ARG A 171 -9.06 -7.07 -9.92
CA ARG A 171 -8.95 -8.30 -9.14
C ARG A 171 -7.81 -9.20 -9.61
N VAL A 172 -7.65 -9.39 -10.92
CA VAL A 172 -6.53 -10.17 -11.48
C VAL A 172 -5.18 -9.57 -11.06
N VAL A 173 -5.06 -8.23 -11.11
CA VAL A 173 -3.82 -7.54 -10.70
C VAL A 173 -3.57 -7.71 -9.20
N LEU A 174 -4.59 -7.57 -8.33
CA LEU A 174 -4.45 -7.74 -6.89
C LEU A 174 -4.04 -9.18 -6.53
N ASP A 175 -4.68 -10.18 -7.12
CA ASP A 175 -4.36 -11.59 -6.89
C ASP A 175 -2.95 -11.94 -7.40
N PHE A 176 -2.53 -11.32 -8.50
CA PHE A 176 -1.16 -11.43 -8.98
C PHE A 176 -0.14 -10.82 -8.01
N ILE A 177 -0.41 -9.63 -7.44
CA ILE A 177 0.45 -9.00 -6.42
C ILE A 177 0.56 -9.90 -5.18
N LYS A 178 -0.54 -10.54 -4.75
CA LYS A 178 -0.52 -11.53 -3.65
C LYS A 178 0.36 -12.74 -3.98
N GLY A 179 0.34 -13.20 -5.22
CA GLY A 179 1.24 -14.26 -5.70
C GLY A 179 2.71 -13.87 -5.58
N LEU A 180 3.08 -12.67 -6.01
CA LEU A 180 4.44 -12.15 -5.88
C LEU A 180 4.89 -12.02 -4.42
N ARG A 181 3.99 -11.62 -3.52
CA ARG A 181 4.24 -11.60 -2.07
C ARG A 181 4.55 -13.00 -1.56
N ALA A 182 3.79 -14.02 -1.98
CA ALA A 182 4.02 -15.41 -1.59
C ALA A 182 5.36 -15.96 -2.10
N GLU A 183 5.89 -15.43 -3.22
CA GLU A 183 7.24 -15.70 -3.72
C GLU A 183 8.35 -14.99 -2.92
N GLY A 184 8.01 -14.16 -1.92
CA GLY A 184 8.98 -13.42 -1.09
C GLY A 184 9.52 -12.16 -1.77
N ARG A 185 8.87 -11.65 -2.81
CA ARG A 185 9.27 -10.39 -3.49
C ARG A 185 8.97 -9.19 -2.61
N THR A 186 9.84 -8.19 -2.65
CA THR A 186 9.57 -6.89 -2.04
C THR A 186 8.79 -6.04 -3.02
N ILE A 187 7.67 -5.47 -2.59
CA ILE A 187 6.78 -4.67 -3.44
C ILE A 187 6.61 -3.30 -2.82
N PHE A 188 6.90 -2.25 -3.58
CA PHE A 188 6.60 -0.87 -3.24
C PHE A 188 5.39 -0.43 -4.07
N LEU A 189 4.25 -0.34 -3.44
CA LEU A 189 2.97 -0.03 -4.06
C LEU A 189 2.59 1.42 -3.76
N THR A 190 2.39 2.26 -4.77
CA THR A 190 1.70 3.53 -4.55
C THR A 190 0.22 3.36 -4.87
N THR A 191 -0.64 3.89 -4.04
CA THR A 191 -2.07 3.93 -4.30
C THR A 191 -2.76 5.04 -3.51
N HIS A 192 -3.92 5.45 -3.98
CA HIS A 192 -4.89 6.23 -3.22
C HIS A 192 -6.14 5.39 -2.84
N ASN A 193 -6.18 4.12 -3.25
CA ASN A 193 -7.23 3.16 -2.90
C ASN A 193 -6.89 2.48 -1.57
N LEU A 194 -7.49 2.98 -0.49
CA LEU A 194 -7.22 2.54 0.87
C LEU A 194 -7.67 1.10 1.17
N PRO A 195 -8.82 0.62 0.66
CA PRO A 195 -9.20 -0.79 0.74
C PRO A 195 -8.16 -1.75 0.14
N GLU A 196 -7.59 -1.42 -1.02
CA GLU A 196 -6.54 -2.24 -1.63
C GLU A 196 -5.25 -2.27 -0.79
N ALA A 197 -4.88 -1.10 -0.22
CA ALA A 197 -3.73 -1.02 0.66
C ALA A 197 -3.93 -1.85 1.94
N ASP A 198 -5.13 -1.84 2.52
CA ASP A 198 -5.47 -2.62 3.70
C ASP A 198 -5.42 -4.14 3.43
N GLU A 199 -5.84 -4.56 2.24
CA GLU A 199 -5.83 -5.97 1.82
C GLU A 199 -4.42 -6.50 1.51
N LEU A 200 -3.56 -5.67 0.91
CA LEU A 200 -2.29 -6.11 0.34
C LEU A 200 -1.07 -5.84 1.22
N CYS A 201 -1.05 -4.70 1.94
CA CYS A 201 0.18 -4.19 2.50
C CYS A 201 0.49 -4.71 3.90
N ASP A 202 1.74 -5.10 4.13
CA ASP A 202 2.26 -5.44 5.45
C ASP A 202 2.62 -4.18 6.24
N LEU A 203 3.11 -3.16 5.53
CA LEU A 203 3.55 -1.89 6.09
C LEU A 203 3.02 -0.75 5.22
N ILE A 204 2.57 0.32 5.83
CA ILE A 204 1.99 1.47 5.13
C ILE A 204 2.67 2.75 5.59
N GLY A 205 3.09 3.56 4.62
CA GLY A 205 3.53 4.94 4.82
C GLY A 205 2.48 5.91 4.28
N VAL A 206 1.93 6.77 5.13
CA VAL A 206 1.08 7.89 4.70
C VAL A 206 1.96 9.08 4.38
N PHE A 207 1.84 9.59 3.16
CA PHE A 207 2.79 10.54 2.59
C PHE A 207 2.13 11.75 1.93
N ARG A 208 2.68 12.93 2.23
CA ARG A 208 2.32 14.20 1.58
C ARG A 208 3.54 15.12 1.57
N ALA A 209 4.39 14.99 0.57
CA ALA A 209 5.76 15.52 0.50
C ALA A 209 6.67 15.04 1.63
N GLN A 210 6.15 14.82 2.83
CA GLN A 210 6.79 14.23 3.99
C GLN A 210 6.08 12.94 4.42
N LEU A 211 6.80 12.07 5.14
CA LEU A 211 6.23 10.87 5.72
C LEU A 211 5.48 11.25 7.02
N LEU A 212 4.16 11.17 6.99
CA LEU A 212 3.30 11.57 8.11
C LEU A 212 3.20 10.48 9.17
N ARG A 213 3.02 9.25 8.73
CA ARG A 213 2.92 8.06 9.58
C ARG A 213 3.48 6.84 8.86
N LEU A 214 4.01 5.92 9.65
CA LEU A 214 4.50 4.62 9.21
C LEU A 214 4.04 3.55 10.19
N GLY A 215 3.49 2.46 9.71
CA GLY A 215 3.06 1.34 10.56
C GLY A 215 2.34 0.26 9.77
N THR A 216 2.07 -0.87 10.40
CA THR A 216 1.16 -1.87 9.85
C THR A 216 -0.26 -1.29 9.80
N PRO A 217 -1.17 -1.81 8.95
CA PRO A 217 -2.58 -1.37 8.94
C PRO A 217 -3.21 -1.35 10.35
N ALA A 218 -2.93 -2.37 11.16
CA ALA A 218 -3.41 -2.46 12.54
C ALA A 218 -2.82 -1.37 13.45
N GLN A 219 -1.51 -1.11 13.36
CA GLN A 219 -0.85 -0.05 14.15
C GLN A 219 -1.36 1.34 13.79
N LEU A 220 -1.60 1.61 12.50
CA LEU A 220 -2.13 2.89 12.06
C LEU A 220 -3.54 3.13 12.62
N ARG A 221 -4.40 2.11 12.58
CA ARG A 221 -5.76 2.18 13.18
C ARG A 221 -5.69 2.41 14.68
N ALA A 222 -4.92 1.59 15.41
CA ALA A 222 -4.80 1.70 16.86
C ALA A 222 -4.18 3.02 17.32
N GLY A 223 -3.22 3.56 16.56
CA GLY A 223 -2.53 4.81 16.89
C GLY A 223 -3.39 6.06 16.74
N MET A 224 -4.48 6.01 15.95
CA MET A 224 -5.38 7.16 15.72
C MET A 224 -6.65 7.10 16.57
N PHE A 225 -7.24 5.93 16.68
CA PHE A 225 -8.56 5.75 17.28
C PHE A 225 -8.52 4.94 18.59
N GLY A 226 -7.33 4.53 19.01
CA GLY A 226 -7.18 3.56 20.09
C GLY A 226 -7.63 2.16 19.65
N SER A 227 -7.60 1.24 20.58
CA SER A 227 -8.20 -0.09 20.43
C SER A 227 -9.48 -0.17 21.26
N GLY A 228 -10.49 -0.84 20.74
CA GLY A 228 -11.76 -0.91 21.44
C GLY A 228 -12.67 -2.03 20.94
N THR A 229 -13.85 -2.08 21.52
CA THR A 229 -14.88 -3.06 21.20
C THR A 229 -16.23 -2.38 21.11
N GLN A 230 -16.98 -2.74 20.08
CA GLN A 230 -18.39 -2.38 19.96
C GLN A 230 -19.24 -3.54 20.47
N VAL A 231 -20.14 -3.22 21.39
CA VAL A 231 -21.14 -4.18 21.91
C VAL A 231 -22.50 -3.71 21.45
N GLN A 232 -23.14 -4.50 20.59
CA GLN A 232 -24.52 -4.27 20.19
C GLN A 232 -25.46 -4.96 21.19
N VAL A 233 -26.43 -4.20 21.68
CA VAL A 233 -27.45 -4.69 22.62
C VAL A 233 -28.86 -4.55 22.00
N VAL A 234 -29.83 -5.29 22.53
CA VAL A 234 -31.22 -5.10 22.17
C VAL A 234 -31.80 -3.96 23.03
N GLY A 235 -32.24 -2.90 22.39
CA GLY A 235 -32.72 -1.70 23.06
C GLY A 235 -31.68 -0.60 23.20
N ASP A 236 -31.87 0.30 24.15
CA ASP A 236 -31.01 1.48 24.35
C ASP A 236 -29.72 1.09 25.11
N ALA A 237 -28.59 1.27 24.44
CA ALA A 237 -27.27 1.00 25.00
C ALA A 237 -26.89 1.92 26.16
N ALA A 238 -27.48 3.10 26.27
CA ALA A 238 -27.21 4.05 27.33
C ALA A 238 -27.44 3.49 28.73
N HIS A 239 -28.34 2.51 28.86
CA HIS A 239 -28.62 1.83 30.14
C HIS A 239 -27.38 1.11 30.72
N TRP A 240 -26.47 0.65 29.85
CA TRP A 240 -25.32 -0.17 30.24
C TRP A 240 -24.03 0.64 30.32
N LEU A 241 -24.05 1.94 29.99
CA LEU A 241 -22.87 2.77 29.91
C LEU A 241 -22.16 2.89 31.26
N GLU A 242 -22.91 3.11 32.34
CA GLU A 242 -22.35 3.21 33.68
C GLU A 242 -21.73 1.89 34.15
N THR A 243 -22.38 0.75 33.86
CA THR A 243 -21.82 -0.57 34.15
C THR A 243 -20.46 -0.76 33.50
N VAL A 244 -20.32 -0.36 32.24
CA VAL A 244 -19.05 -0.47 31.50
C VAL A 244 -17.99 0.48 32.07
N ARG A 245 -18.36 1.70 32.41
CA ARG A 245 -17.45 2.71 32.98
C ARG A 245 -16.90 2.35 34.36
N THR A 246 -17.59 1.51 35.11
CA THR A 246 -17.07 1.03 36.44
C THR A 246 -15.95 0.01 36.29
N LEU A 247 -15.72 -0.57 35.12
CA LEU A 247 -14.69 -1.56 34.89
C LEU A 247 -13.31 -0.89 34.83
N SER A 248 -12.39 -1.29 35.67
CA SER A 248 -11.07 -0.66 35.87
C SER A 248 -10.18 -0.69 34.60
N PHE A 249 -10.45 -1.57 33.66
CA PHE A 249 -9.69 -1.72 32.43
C PHE A 249 -10.30 -0.94 31.25
N VAL A 250 -11.47 -0.32 31.43
CA VAL A 250 -12.10 0.54 30.44
C VAL A 250 -11.49 1.94 30.50
N GLN A 251 -10.99 2.42 29.38
CA GLN A 251 -10.39 3.76 29.28
C GLN A 251 -11.46 4.83 29.03
N ASP A 252 -12.40 4.53 28.13
CA ASP A 252 -13.55 5.37 27.82
C ASP A 252 -14.70 4.51 27.29
N ALA A 253 -15.92 4.98 27.42
CA ALA A 253 -17.10 4.34 26.86
C ALA A 253 -18.15 5.36 26.45
N THR A 254 -18.74 5.13 25.29
CA THR A 254 -19.86 5.92 24.76
C THR A 254 -20.99 5.01 24.33
N ALA A 255 -22.21 5.53 24.31
CA ALA A 255 -23.39 4.81 23.86
C ALA A 255 -24.08 5.61 22.74
N SER A 256 -24.52 4.92 21.72
CA SER A 256 -25.30 5.48 20.62
C SER A 256 -26.35 4.46 20.21
N GLU A 257 -27.62 4.81 20.35
CA GLU A 257 -28.75 3.92 20.07
C GLU A 257 -28.60 2.54 20.74
N SER A 258 -28.31 1.50 19.99
CA SER A 258 -28.16 0.11 20.47
C SER A 258 -26.68 -0.32 20.59
N THR A 259 -25.71 0.57 20.45
CA THR A 259 -24.29 0.25 20.41
C THR A 259 -23.52 0.93 21.54
N LEU A 260 -22.79 0.15 22.34
CA LEU A 260 -21.74 0.62 23.24
C LEU A 260 -20.41 0.58 22.49
N SER A 261 -19.70 1.70 22.44
CA SER A 261 -18.31 1.76 21.98
C SER A 261 -17.41 1.88 23.20
N VAL A 262 -16.57 0.89 23.43
CA VAL A 262 -15.73 0.77 24.62
C VAL A 262 -14.26 0.81 24.20
N SER A 263 -13.51 1.78 24.72
CA SER A 263 -12.07 1.91 24.51
C SER A 263 -11.31 1.02 25.49
N LEU A 264 -10.47 0.14 24.95
CA LEU A 264 -9.72 -0.88 25.70
C LEU A 264 -8.25 -0.87 25.28
N ALA A 265 -7.33 -1.06 26.22
CA ALA A 265 -5.90 -1.17 25.90
C ALA A 265 -5.56 -2.49 25.19
N HIS A 266 -6.18 -3.58 25.61
CA HIS A 266 -5.95 -4.94 25.13
C HIS A 266 -7.29 -5.66 24.91
N PRO A 267 -8.02 -5.36 23.81
CA PRO A 267 -9.35 -5.90 23.57
C PRO A 267 -9.44 -7.44 23.63
N ASP A 268 -8.46 -8.13 23.06
CA ASP A 268 -8.45 -9.60 23.01
C ASP A 268 -8.43 -10.24 24.42
N GLU A 269 -7.73 -9.60 25.38
CA GLU A 269 -7.65 -10.06 26.77
C GLU A 269 -8.81 -9.55 27.62
N GLN A 270 -9.31 -8.35 27.35
CA GLN A 270 -10.28 -7.64 28.16
C GLN A 270 -11.74 -7.90 27.76
N ASN A 271 -12.01 -8.25 26.50
CA ASN A 271 -13.36 -8.55 26.02
C ASN A 271 -14.08 -9.65 26.82
N PRO A 272 -13.46 -10.77 27.23
CA PRO A 272 -14.16 -11.78 28.02
C PRO A 272 -14.67 -11.20 29.36
N ALA A 273 -13.93 -10.30 30.00
CA ALA A 273 -14.36 -9.66 31.25
C ALA A 273 -15.45 -8.61 31.01
N LEU A 274 -15.35 -7.82 29.94
CA LEU A 274 -16.37 -6.87 29.51
C LEU A 274 -17.71 -7.55 29.25
N VAL A 275 -17.68 -8.63 28.45
CA VAL A 275 -18.89 -9.40 28.11
C VAL A 275 -19.51 -10.02 29.36
N ARG A 276 -18.70 -10.59 30.25
CA ARG A 276 -19.19 -11.18 31.50
C ARG A 276 -19.89 -10.14 32.37
N ALA A 277 -19.30 -8.97 32.56
CA ALA A 277 -19.88 -7.91 33.36
C ALA A 277 -21.22 -7.42 32.79
N LEU A 278 -21.34 -7.29 31.47
CA LEU A 278 -22.58 -6.92 30.81
C LEU A 278 -23.65 -8.00 30.95
N VAL A 279 -23.29 -9.27 30.79
CA VAL A 279 -24.24 -10.40 30.95
C VAL A 279 -24.70 -10.51 32.41
N GLU A 280 -23.81 -10.38 33.40
CA GLU A 280 -24.16 -10.38 34.83
C GLU A 280 -25.09 -9.21 35.19
N ALA A 281 -24.93 -8.07 34.51
CA ALA A 281 -25.83 -6.93 34.66
C ALA A 281 -27.18 -7.11 33.98
N GLY A 282 -27.35 -8.19 33.15
CA GLY A 282 -28.56 -8.48 32.44
C GLY A 282 -28.66 -7.85 31.03
N ALA A 283 -27.55 -7.39 30.45
CA ALA A 283 -27.54 -6.79 29.14
C ALA A 283 -27.88 -7.82 28.04
N PRO A 284 -28.88 -7.54 27.19
CA PRO A 284 -29.26 -8.41 26.09
C PRO A 284 -28.30 -8.21 24.90
N ILE A 285 -27.12 -8.80 24.99
CA ILE A 285 -26.06 -8.67 23.98
C ILE A 285 -26.49 -9.36 22.67
N ARG A 286 -26.38 -8.64 21.56
CA ARG A 286 -26.65 -9.13 20.20
C ARG A 286 -25.36 -9.52 19.47
N ALA A 287 -24.32 -8.67 19.55
CA ALA A 287 -23.03 -8.90 18.94
C ALA A 287 -21.92 -8.20 19.75
N VAL A 288 -20.72 -8.72 19.64
CA VAL A 288 -19.50 -8.10 20.19
C VAL A 288 -18.47 -8.13 19.07
N GLU A 289 -18.05 -6.96 18.63
CA GLU A 289 -17.15 -6.82 17.51
C GLU A 289 -16.00 -5.88 17.89
N PRO A 290 -14.77 -6.12 17.41
CA PRO A 290 -13.70 -5.15 17.57
C PRO A 290 -14.14 -3.81 16.95
N THR A 291 -13.77 -2.70 17.54
CA THR A 291 -13.94 -1.39 16.89
C THR A 291 -13.06 -1.37 15.65
N SER A 292 -13.68 -1.53 14.49
CA SER A 292 -12.97 -1.53 13.21
C SER A 292 -13.05 -0.14 12.60
N HIS A 293 -11.99 0.63 12.74
CA HIS A 293 -11.80 1.82 11.92
C HIS A 293 -11.18 1.42 10.58
N SER A 294 -11.67 2.01 9.51
CA SER A 294 -11.09 1.81 8.19
C SER A 294 -9.77 2.60 8.06
N LEU A 295 -8.89 2.18 7.16
CA LEU A 295 -7.73 2.99 6.80
C LEU A 295 -8.15 4.35 6.20
N GLU A 296 -9.36 4.44 5.66
CA GLU A 296 -9.92 5.69 5.14
C GLU A 296 -10.16 6.71 6.26
N GLU A 297 -10.76 6.29 7.38
CA GLU A 297 -10.94 7.15 8.56
C GLU A 297 -9.59 7.61 9.12
N VAL A 298 -8.61 6.69 9.24
CA VAL A 298 -7.23 7.00 9.65
C VAL A 298 -6.61 8.06 8.73
N TYR A 299 -6.73 7.87 7.43
CA TYR A 299 -6.17 8.77 6.44
C TYR A 299 -6.81 10.16 6.48
N LEU A 300 -8.13 10.23 6.56
CA LEU A 300 -8.87 11.49 6.62
C LEU A 300 -8.47 12.30 7.87
N GLU A 301 -8.40 11.65 9.03
CA GLU A 301 -8.01 12.31 10.28
C GLU A 301 -6.56 12.82 10.23
N LEU A 302 -5.62 12.05 9.64
CA LEU A 302 -4.24 12.47 9.45
C LEU A 302 -4.15 13.71 8.54
N VAL A 303 -4.88 13.72 7.44
CA VAL A 303 -4.88 14.83 6.49
C VAL A 303 -5.53 16.08 7.10
N GLU A 304 -6.59 15.93 7.90
CA GLU A 304 -7.22 17.05 8.60
C GLU A 304 -6.33 17.63 9.69
N SER A 305 -5.68 16.78 10.48
CA SER A 305 -4.77 17.23 11.54
C SER A 305 -3.60 18.03 10.98
N GLU A 306 -3.06 17.62 9.83
CA GLU A 306 -2.03 18.39 9.13
C GLU A 306 -2.51 19.73 8.59
N ARG A 307 -3.71 19.78 8.00
CA ARG A 307 -4.28 21.04 7.53
C ARG A 307 -4.45 22.04 8.68
N LYS A 308 -4.88 21.56 9.84
CA LYS A 308 -5.03 22.38 11.06
C LYS A 308 -3.65 22.87 11.54
N ALA A 309 -2.62 22.01 11.57
CA ALA A 309 -1.27 22.39 11.97
C ALA A 309 -0.64 23.42 11.01
N ALA A 310 -0.77 23.23 9.71
CA ALA A 310 -0.30 24.18 8.70
C ALA A 310 -1.00 25.56 8.79
N ALA A 311 -2.30 25.58 9.07
CA ALA A 311 -3.05 26.82 9.23
C ALA A 311 -2.65 27.63 10.50
N VAL A 312 -2.16 26.93 11.53
CA VAL A 312 -1.63 27.57 12.75
C VAL A 312 -0.23 28.14 12.54
N ALA A 313 0.61 27.45 11.75
CA ALA A 313 1.99 27.86 11.46
C ALA A 313 2.08 29.09 10.51
N THR A 314 0.98 29.43 9.82
CA THR A 314 0.93 30.54 8.86
C THR A 314 0.34 31.84 9.49
N LYS A 315 -0.04 31.81 10.76
CA LYS A 315 -0.47 32.97 11.56
C LYS A 315 0.64 33.45 12.48
#